data_17f6a79ad673580c61286073aa14f4ee
#
_entry.id   17f6a79ad673580c61286073aa14f4ee
#
_cell.length_a   1.000
_cell.length_b   1.000
_cell.length_c   1.000
_cell.angle_alpha   90.00
_cell.angle_beta   90.00
_cell.angle_gamma   90.00
#
_symmetry.space_group_name_H-M   'P 1'
#
loop_
_entity.id
_entity.type
_entity.pdbx_description
1 polymer ?
#
loop_
_entity_poly.entity_id
_entity_poly.type
_entity_poly.pdbx_seq_one_letter_code
_entity_poly.pdbx_strand_id
1 'polypeptide(L)' 'MLAAIGGGGIVGILVIVLIVMAIIYFVSRS' A
#
# COMPACT_ATOMS: atom_id res chain seq x y z
N MET A 1 -0.97 0.06 16.14
CA MET A 1 -1.36 -0.23 15.41
C MET A 1 -2.66 -0.26 15.28
N LEU A 2 -3.25 -0.60 15.99
CA LEU A 2 -4.47 -0.67 15.84
C LEU A 2 -5.12 0.52 15.86
N ALA A 3 -4.70 1.26 16.59
CA ALA A 3 -5.29 2.53 16.69
C ALA A 3 -5.29 3.03 15.34
N ALA A 4 -4.29 2.74 14.74
CA ALA A 4 -4.18 3.17 13.42
C ALA A 4 -5.33 2.69 12.66
N ILE A 5 -5.92 1.67 13.11
CA ILE A 5 -7.03 1.20 12.45
C ILE A 5 -8.01 2.26 12.20
N GLY A 6 -8.31 3.04 13.17
CA GLY A 6 -9.32 4.05 12.99
C GLY A 6 -8.93 5.04 11.93
N GLY A 7 -7.88 5.76 12.15
CA GLY A 7 -7.51 6.78 11.21
C GLY A 7 -6.66 6.27 10.09
N GLY A 8 -5.89 5.23 10.36
CA GLY A 8 -4.97 4.74 9.37
C GLY A 8 -5.55 3.73 8.41
N GLY A 9 -6.79 3.38 8.58
CA GLY A 9 -7.38 2.37 7.72
C GLY A 9 -7.21 2.68 6.24
N ILE A 10 -7.66 3.84 5.84
CA ILE A 10 -7.60 4.23 4.45
C ILE A 10 -6.16 4.48 4.04
N VAL A 11 -5.41 5.13 4.90
CA VAL A 11 -4.02 5.44 4.61
C VAL A 11 -3.23 4.13 4.42
N GLY A 12 -3.50 3.14 5.26
CA GLY A 12 -2.83 1.87 5.15
C GLY A 12 -3.11 1.19 3.83
N ILE A 13 -4.36 1.25 3.41
CA ILE A 13 -4.75 0.63 2.17
C ILE A 13 -4.06 1.33 1.00
N LEU A 14 -4.00 2.66 1.05
CA LEU A 14 -3.35 3.41 -0.01
C LEU A 14 -1.86 3.05 -0.09
N VAL A 15 -1.22 2.90 1.04
CA VAL A 15 0.19 2.56 1.07
C VAL A 15 0.41 1.17 0.47
N ILE A 16 -0.45 0.23 0.84
CA ILE A 16 -0.32 -1.13 0.34
C ILE A 16 -0.52 -1.14 -1.16
N VAL A 17 -1.51 -0.39 -1.65
CA VAL A 17 -1.78 -0.35 -3.07
C VAL A 17 -0.57 0.22 -3.81
N LEU A 18 0.05 1.26 -3.25
CA LEU A 18 1.22 1.86 -3.87
C LEU A 18 2.37 0.85 -3.94
N ILE A 19 2.57 0.11 -2.87
CA ILE A 19 3.65 -0.87 -2.83
C ILE A 19 3.40 -1.96 -3.87
N VAL A 20 2.18 -2.47 -3.93
CA VAL A 20 1.85 -3.52 -4.88
C VAL A 20 2.04 -3.02 -6.30
N MET A 21 1.58 -1.80 -6.57
CA MET A 21 1.72 -1.24 -7.90
C MET A 21 3.19 -1.06 -8.27
N ALA A 22 4.00 -0.66 -7.31
CA ALA A 22 5.42 -0.48 -7.55
C ALA A 22 6.08 -1.81 -7.89
N ILE A 23 5.71 -2.85 -7.18
CA ILE A 23 6.27 -4.16 -7.41
C ILE A 23 5.90 -4.66 -8.81
N ILE A 24 4.62 -4.53 -9.15
CA ILE A 24 4.13 -4.96 -10.46
C ILE A 24 4.83 -4.17 -11.56
N TYR A 25 4.99 -2.88 -11.35
CA TYR A 25 5.62 -2.03 -12.34
C TYR A 25 7.08 -2.46 -12.55
N PHE A 26 7.76 -2.73 -11.44
CA PHE A 26 9.16 -3.10 -11.50
C PHE A 26 9.32 -4.44 -12.22
N VAL A 27 8.49 -5.41 -11.88
CA VAL A 27 8.56 -6.71 -12.49
C VAL A 27 8.18 -6.63 -13.97
N SER A 28 7.19 -5.82 -14.28
CA SER A 28 6.71 -5.71 -15.64
C SER A 28 7.76 -5.11 -16.56
N ARG A 29 8.55 -4.17 -16.05
CA ARG A 29 9.52 -3.54 -16.90
C ARG A 29 10.81 -4.36 -16.97
N SER A 30 10.95 -5.31 -16.06
CA SER A 30 12.12 -6.14 -16.03
C SER A 30 11.95 -7.30 -17.05
#